data_03794ebf9454a4e623438abccebd1c27
#
_entry.id   03794ebf9454a4e623438abccebd1c27
#
_cell.length_a   1.000
_cell.length_b   1.000
_cell.length_c   1.000
_cell.angle_alpha   90.00
_cell.angle_beta   90.00
_cell.angle_gamma   90.00
#
_symmetry.space_group_name_H-M   'P 1'
#
loop_
_entity.id
_entity.type
_entity.pdbx_description
1 polymer ?
#
loop_
_entity_poly.entity_id
_entity_poly.type
_entity_poly.pdbx_seq_one_letter_code
_entity_poly.pdbx_strand_id
1 'polypeptide(L)'
;MNKVVESAAAAVRDIPDGATIMLSGFGLCGIPENLIQALRAHGAKGLTLISNNAGTNDFGIVFLLQNKQVRKMIASYVGENKVFERMFLGGEVEVELTPQGTLAEKIRAGGAGVPAFFTPTAYSTVVAEGKEVRWFNGRPHVLENALVADFAFVKAWKADTLGTVSYTHLTLPTNREV
;
A
#
# COMPACT_ATOMS: atom_id res chain seq x y z
N MET A 1 -19.27 10.57 18.31
CA MET A 1 -19.62 10.41 16.87
C MET A 1 -19.52 8.93 16.53
N ASN A 2 -20.54 8.33 15.92
CA ASN A 2 -20.46 6.93 15.47
C ASN A 2 -19.96 6.91 14.02
N LYS A 3 -18.82 6.24 13.76
CA LYS A 3 -18.20 6.11 12.44
C LYS A 3 -18.51 4.79 11.74
N VAL A 4 -19.31 3.93 12.37
CA VAL A 4 -19.71 2.65 11.79
C VAL A 4 -20.67 2.89 10.64
N VAL A 5 -20.36 2.29 9.48
CA VAL A 5 -21.23 2.26 8.31
C VAL A 5 -21.89 0.89 8.16
N GLU A 6 -23.01 0.83 7.47
CA GLU A 6 -23.85 -0.36 7.37
C GLU A 6 -23.24 -1.53 6.58
N SER A 7 -22.31 -1.23 5.66
CA SER A 7 -21.71 -2.24 4.77
C SER A 7 -20.39 -1.78 4.18
N ALA A 8 -19.60 -2.73 3.66
CA ALA A 8 -18.39 -2.45 2.89
C ALA A 8 -18.72 -1.66 1.61
N ALA A 9 -19.88 -1.90 0.98
CA ALA A 9 -20.33 -1.14 -0.18
C ALA A 9 -20.60 0.32 0.17
N ALA A 10 -21.22 0.59 1.33
CA ALA A 10 -21.40 1.95 1.82
C ALA A 10 -20.07 2.65 2.13
N ALA A 11 -19.06 1.90 2.60
CA ALA A 11 -17.75 2.43 2.92
C ALA A 11 -16.94 2.88 1.69
N VAL A 12 -17.18 2.30 0.52
CA VAL A 12 -16.41 2.58 -0.71
C VAL A 12 -17.14 3.45 -1.72
N ARG A 13 -18.40 3.79 -1.48
CA ARG A 13 -19.27 4.46 -2.46
C ARG A 13 -18.75 5.83 -2.94
N ASP A 14 -17.98 6.51 -2.10
CA ASP A 14 -17.49 7.86 -2.37
C ASP A 14 -16.07 7.86 -3.00
N ILE A 15 -15.53 6.69 -3.35
CA ILE A 15 -14.20 6.56 -3.97
C ILE A 15 -14.30 6.89 -5.46
N PRO A 16 -13.69 8.01 -5.91
CA PRO A 16 -13.73 8.41 -7.31
C PRO A 16 -12.72 7.61 -8.16
N ASP A 17 -12.88 7.71 -9.47
CA ASP A 17 -11.83 7.32 -10.41
C ASP A 17 -10.54 8.08 -10.14
N GLY A 18 -9.39 7.43 -10.32
CA GLY A 18 -8.07 8.01 -10.12
C GLY A 18 -7.62 8.09 -8.66
N ALA A 19 -8.44 7.68 -7.69
CA ALA A 19 -8.10 7.75 -6.27
C ALA A 19 -6.83 6.98 -5.92
N THR A 20 -6.10 7.48 -4.94
CA THR A 20 -4.96 6.79 -4.31
C THR A 20 -5.41 6.12 -3.02
N ILE A 21 -5.17 4.82 -2.90
CA ILE A 21 -5.65 3.99 -1.79
C ILE A 21 -4.49 3.23 -1.16
N MET A 22 -4.29 3.39 0.14
CA MET A 22 -3.42 2.54 0.94
C MET A 22 -4.18 1.29 1.39
N LEU A 23 -3.57 0.11 1.20
CA LEU A 23 -4.15 -1.17 1.62
C LEU A 23 -3.21 -1.87 2.60
N SER A 24 -3.76 -2.26 3.74
CA SER A 24 -3.03 -3.08 4.71
C SER A 24 -2.78 -4.48 4.17
N GLY A 25 -1.86 -5.18 4.79
CA GLY A 25 -1.57 -6.58 4.55
C GLY A 25 -0.13 -6.85 4.13
N PHE A 26 0.28 -8.09 4.41
CA PHE A 26 1.57 -8.66 4.02
C PHE A 26 1.34 -10.12 3.61
N GLY A 27 1.69 -10.47 2.38
CA GLY A 27 1.35 -11.78 1.83
C GLY A 27 -0.16 -12.01 1.85
N LEU A 28 -0.61 -13.00 2.60
CA LEU A 28 -2.03 -13.33 2.79
C LEU A 28 -2.63 -12.81 4.11
N CYS A 29 -1.81 -12.17 4.96
CA CYS A 29 -2.24 -11.72 6.28
C CYS A 29 -2.67 -10.25 6.25
N GLY A 30 -3.73 -9.92 7.00
CA GLY A 30 -4.18 -8.52 7.19
C GLY A 30 -4.79 -7.86 5.96
N ILE A 31 -5.21 -8.62 4.96
CA ILE A 31 -5.82 -8.13 3.73
C ILE A 31 -7.28 -7.70 4.01
N PRO A 32 -7.70 -6.47 3.63
CA PRO A 32 -9.06 -5.98 3.82
C PRO A 32 -10.01 -6.49 2.74
N GLU A 33 -10.24 -7.80 2.69
CA GLU A 33 -10.92 -8.52 1.61
C GLU A 33 -12.32 -7.98 1.28
N ASN A 34 -13.13 -7.71 2.33
CA ASN A 34 -14.49 -7.21 2.12
C ASN A 34 -14.52 -5.85 1.44
N LEU A 35 -13.57 -4.95 1.78
CA LEU A 35 -13.44 -3.65 1.12
C LEU A 35 -12.90 -3.78 -0.30
N ILE A 36 -11.97 -4.72 -0.54
CA ILE A 36 -11.46 -5.01 -1.90
C ILE A 36 -12.59 -5.52 -2.80
N GLN A 37 -13.42 -6.46 -2.33
CA GLN A 37 -14.56 -6.97 -3.11
C GLN A 37 -15.61 -5.88 -3.33
N ALA A 38 -15.89 -5.06 -2.34
CA ALA A 38 -16.79 -3.92 -2.47
C ALA A 38 -16.28 -2.90 -3.50
N LEU A 39 -14.98 -2.58 -3.46
CA LEU A 39 -14.34 -1.67 -4.43
C LEU A 39 -14.32 -2.27 -5.84
N ARG A 40 -14.13 -3.58 -5.96
CA ARG A 40 -14.28 -4.28 -7.24
C ARG A 40 -15.67 -4.11 -7.83
N ALA A 41 -16.70 -4.32 -7.02
CA ALA A 41 -18.10 -4.16 -7.44
C ALA A 41 -18.47 -2.70 -7.72
N HIS A 42 -17.90 -1.75 -6.97
CA HIS A 42 -18.07 -0.32 -7.18
C HIS A 42 -17.57 0.13 -8.56
N GLY A 43 -16.43 -0.42 -9.03
CA GLY A 43 -15.97 -0.24 -10.40
C GLY A 43 -15.13 1.00 -10.65
N ALA A 44 -14.72 1.77 -9.64
CA ALA A 44 -13.80 2.91 -9.78
C ALA A 44 -12.52 2.48 -10.50
N LYS A 45 -12.03 3.30 -11.43
CA LYS A 45 -10.92 2.98 -12.33
C LYS A 45 -9.74 3.95 -12.18
N GLY A 46 -8.60 3.58 -12.79
CA GLY A 46 -7.40 4.43 -12.77
C GLY A 46 -6.77 4.55 -11.40
N LEU A 47 -7.04 3.62 -10.49
CA LEU A 47 -6.61 3.67 -9.10
C LEU A 47 -5.07 3.57 -8.97
N THR A 48 -4.51 4.31 -8.03
CA THR A 48 -3.15 4.11 -7.52
C THR A 48 -3.25 3.36 -6.20
N LEU A 49 -2.65 2.18 -6.12
CA LEU A 49 -2.65 1.37 -4.91
C LEU A 49 -1.28 1.39 -4.24
N ILE A 50 -1.26 1.59 -2.94
CA ILE A 50 -0.06 1.56 -2.10
C ILE A 50 -0.23 0.40 -1.13
N SER A 51 0.60 -0.62 -1.26
CA SER A 51 0.56 -1.80 -0.38
C SER A 51 1.91 -2.50 -0.35
N ASN A 52 2.14 -3.35 0.64
CA ASN A 52 3.38 -4.12 0.70
C ASN A 52 3.56 -5.07 -0.51
N ASN A 53 2.48 -5.73 -0.93
CA ASN A 53 2.45 -6.68 -2.04
C ASN A 53 1.33 -6.35 -3.03
N ALA A 54 1.41 -6.97 -4.22
CA ALA A 54 0.35 -6.92 -5.24
C ALA A 54 -0.71 -8.05 -5.10
N GLY A 55 -0.82 -8.68 -3.91
CA GLY A 55 -1.63 -9.88 -3.71
C GLY A 55 -1.00 -11.13 -4.34
N THR A 56 -1.75 -12.23 -4.34
CA THR A 56 -1.39 -13.49 -5.00
C THR A 56 -2.24 -13.71 -6.27
N ASN A 57 -2.12 -14.87 -6.93
CA ASN A 57 -2.85 -15.14 -8.18
C ASN A 57 -4.38 -15.13 -8.03
N ASP A 58 -4.89 -15.43 -6.84
CA ASP A 58 -6.30 -15.69 -6.56
C ASP A 58 -6.82 -15.02 -5.28
N PHE A 59 -6.04 -14.07 -4.70
CA PHE A 59 -6.40 -13.45 -3.45
C PHE A 59 -5.94 -12.00 -3.32
N GLY A 60 -6.74 -11.16 -2.66
CA GLY A 60 -6.42 -9.76 -2.36
C GLY A 60 -6.52 -8.83 -3.57
N ILE A 61 -5.51 -8.02 -3.81
CA ILE A 61 -5.48 -6.97 -4.84
C ILE A 61 -5.68 -7.51 -6.27
N VAL A 62 -5.38 -8.79 -6.51
CA VAL A 62 -5.54 -9.41 -7.84
C VAL A 62 -6.93 -9.20 -8.43
N PHE A 63 -7.98 -9.16 -7.61
CA PHE A 63 -9.34 -8.94 -8.09
C PHE A 63 -9.55 -7.55 -8.71
N LEU A 64 -8.86 -6.52 -8.21
CA LEU A 64 -8.88 -5.17 -8.78
C LEU A 64 -8.06 -5.10 -10.08
N LEU A 65 -6.94 -5.83 -10.14
CA LEU A 65 -6.12 -5.96 -11.35
C LEU A 65 -6.89 -6.66 -12.48
N GLN A 66 -7.50 -7.81 -12.20
CA GLN A 66 -8.32 -8.55 -13.17
C GLN A 66 -9.48 -7.73 -13.70
N ASN A 67 -10.05 -6.85 -12.89
CA ASN A 67 -11.12 -5.94 -13.27
C ASN A 67 -10.62 -4.63 -13.93
N LYS A 68 -9.31 -4.52 -14.21
CA LYS A 68 -8.66 -3.36 -14.86
C LYS A 68 -8.95 -2.01 -14.15
N GLN A 69 -9.01 -2.04 -12.83
CA GLN A 69 -9.24 -0.85 -12.00
C GLN A 69 -7.95 -0.15 -11.60
N VAL A 70 -6.80 -0.83 -11.65
CA VAL A 70 -5.51 -0.34 -11.17
C VAL A 70 -4.69 0.23 -12.31
N ARG A 71 -4.27 1.48 -12.19
CA ARG A 71 -3.33 2.15 -13.10
C ARG A 71 -1.90 2.03 -12.60
N LYS A 72 -1.69 2.21 -11.30
CA LYS A 72 -0.35 2.22 -10.68
C LYS A 72 -0.33 1.43 -9.38
N MET A 73 0.75 0.70 -9.16
CA MET A 73 1.06 0.01 -7.92
C MET A 73 2.36 0.55 -7.32
N ILE A 74 2.32 0.99 -6.06
CA ILE A 74 3.50 1.32 -5.26
C ILE A 74 3.64 0.23 -4.21
N ALA A 75 4.68 -0.59 -4.31
CA ALA A 75 4.84 -1.79 -3.49
C ALA A 75 6.30 -2.13 -3.23
N SER A 76 6.54 -2.93 -2.19
CA SER A 76 7.88 -3.44 -1.92
C SER A 76 8.16 -4.78 -2.61
N TYR A 77 7.12 -5.52 -2.98
CA TYR A 77 7.24 -6.82 -3.64
C TYR A 77 6.02 -7.14 -4.50
N VAL A 78 6.24 -7.68 -5.70
CA VAL A 78 5.16 -7.96 -6.67
C VAL A 78 5.27 -9.35 -7.32
N GLY A 79 6.26 -10.15 -6.96
CA GLY A 79 6.68 -11.36 -7.70
C GLY A 79 5.78 -12.60 -7.55
N GLU A 80 4.78 -12.62 -6.65
CA GLU A 80 3.90 -13.79 -6.45
C GLU A 80 2.62 -13.76 -7.28
N ASN A 81 2.37 -12.67 -8.00
CA ASN A 81 1.14 -12.47 -8.75
C ASN A 81 1.41 -12.49 -10.26
N LYS A 82 1.15 -13.63 -10.91
CA LYS A 82 1.33 -13.79 -12.36
C LYS A 82 0.40 -12.91 -13.20
N VAL A 83 -0.76 -12.53 -12.67
CA VAL A 83 -1.67 -11.58 -13.34
C VAL A 83 -1.01 -10.22 -13.38
N PHE A 84 -0.46 -9.79 -12.23
CA PHE A 84 0.27 -8.53 -12.12
C PHE A 84 1.49 -8.51 -13.05
N GLU A 85 2.33 -9.56 -13.03
CA GLU A 85 3.51 -9.69 -13.88
C GLU A 85 3.17 -9.51 -15.36
N ARG A 86 2.13 -10.22 -15.83
CA ARG A 86 1.66 -10.10 -17.22
C ARG A 86 1.20 -8.68 -17.56
N MET A 87 0.42 -8.05 -16.68
CA MET A 87 -0.08 -6.69 -16.88
C MET A 87 1.05 -5.66 -16.88
N PHE A 88 2.04 -5.83 -16.01
CA PHE A 88 3.22 -4.98 -15.98
C PHE A 88 4.06 -5.10 -17.25
N LEU A 89 4.38 -6.31 -17.68
CA LEU A 89 5.13 -6.57 -18.92
C LEU A 89 4.36 -6.10 -20.17
N GLY A 90 3.02 -6.14 -20.12
CA GLY A 90 2.14 -5.60 -21.16
C GLY A 90 1.94 -4.08 -21.14
N GLY A 91 2.53 -3.37 -20.17
CA GLY A 91 2.35 -1.92 -20.01
C GLY A 91 0.96 -1.49 -19.54
N GLU A 92 0.15 -2.42 -19.02
CA GLU A 92 -1.22 -2.13 -18.54
C GLU A 92 -1.23 -1.53 -17.12
N VAL A 93 -0.16 -1.73 -16.33
CA VAL A 93 -0.02 -1.24 -14.95
C VAL A 93 1.38 -0.66 -14.73
N GLU A 94 1.45 0.54 -14.20
CA GLU A 94 2.70 1.14 -13.73
C GLU A 94 3.13 0.54 -12.39
N VAL A 95 4.45 0.42 -12.17
CA VAL A 95 5.02 -0.08 -10.91
C VAL A 95 6.06 0.87 -10.39
N GLU A 96 5.93 1.22 -9.11
CA GLU A 96 6.98 1.88 -8.34
C GLU A 96 7.44 0.94 -7.22
N LEU A 97 8.59 0.31 -7.41
CA LEU A 97 9.19 -0.53 -6.37
C LEU A 97 9.85 0.36 -5.31
N THR A 98 9.45 0.16 -4.08
CA THR A 98 9.96 0.89 -2.91
C THR A 98 10.38 -0.13 -1.85
N PRO A 99 11.63 -0.11 -1.35
CA PRO A 99 12.05 -1.01 -0.29
C PRO A 99 11.09 -0.94 0.90
N GLN A 100 10.78 -2.08 1.52
CA GLN A 100 9.70 -2.21 2.50
C GLN A 100 9.81 -1.22 3.68
N GLY A 101 10.98 -1.09 4.28
CA GLY A 101 11.18 -0.10 5.37
C GLY A 101 11.03 1.35 4.89
N THR A 102 11.46 1.64 3.66
CA THR A 102 11.27 2.95 3.03
C THR A 102 9.79 3.21 2.74
N LEU A 103 9.05 2.21 2.26
CA LEU A 103 7.60 2.31 2.04
C LEU A 103 6.86 2.65 3.34
N ALA A 104 7.18 1.94 4.42
CA ALA A 104 6.59 2.19 5.73
C ALA A 104 6.91 3.61 6.23
N GLU A 105 8.16 4.07 6.09
CA GLU A 105 8.57 5.41 6.50
C GLU A 105 7.95 6.50 5.60
N LYS A 106 7.81 6.29 4.30
CA LYS A 106 7.10 7.22 3.39
C LYS A 106 5.64 7.43 3.83
N ILE A 107 4.96 6.34 4.23
CA ILE A 107 3.58 6.39 4.73
C ILE A 107 3.54 7.11 6.09
N ARG A 108 4.45 6.77 7.01
CA ARG A 108 4.56 7.43 8.31
C ARG A 108 4.82 8.92 8.18
N ALA A 109 5.76 9.30 7.32
CA ALA A 109 6.11 10.69 7.05
C ALA A 109 4.90 11.47 6.50
N GLY A 110 4.17 10.91 5.56
CA GLY A 110 2.95 11.50 5.00
C GLY A 110 1.90 11.77 6.09
N GLY A 111 1.64 10.78 6.94
CA GLY A 111 0.70 10.92 8.06
C GLY A 111 1.15 11.91 9.14
N ALA A 112 2.45 12.14 9.28
CA ALA A 112 3.03 13.09 10.22
C ALA A 112 3.24 14.51 9.63
N GLY A 113 2.90 14.72 8.36
CA GLY A 113 3.14 16.00 7.68
C GLY A 113 4.62 16.27 7.36
N VAL A 114 5.48 15.25 7.38
CA VAL A 114 6.88 15.33 6.98
C VAL A 114 6.97 15.11 5.47
N PRO A 115 7.37 16.10 4.67
CA PRO A 115 7.27 16.00 3.20
C PRO A 115 8.28 15.04 2.59
N ALA A 116 9.46 14.87 3.21
CA ALA A 116 10.55 14.03 2.72
C ALA A 116 11.52 13.69 3.84
N PHE A 117 12.34 12.66 3.63
CA PHE A 117 13.39 12.22 4.56
C PHE A 117 14.56 11.59 3.81
N PHE A 118 15.70 11.50 4.47
CA PHE A 118 16.88 10.83 3.93
C PHE A 118 17.03 9.43 4.53
N THR A 119 17.30 8.42 3.69
CA THR A 119 17.52 7.03 4.08
C THR A 119 18.76 6.46 3.39
N PRO A 120 19.59 5.63 4.05
CA PRO A 120 20.68 4.94 3.39
C PRO A 120 20.23 3.78 2.51
N THR A 121 18.95 3.40 2.61
CA THR A 121 18.38 2.27 1.85
C THR A 121 18.35 2.58 0.36
N ALA A 122 18.65 1.58 -0.45
CA ALA A 122 18.66 1.63 -1.93
C ALA A 122 19.73 2.54 -2.57
N TYR A 123 20.64 3.16 -1.81
CA TYR A 123 21.76 3.86 -2.41
C TYR A 123 22.54 2.96 -3.38
N SER A 124 22.99 3.51 -4.50
CA SER A 124 23.66 2.80 -5.61
C SER A 124 22.82 1.71 -6.32
N THR A 125 21.51 1.77 -6.23
CA THR A 125 20.60 0.91 -6.99
C THR A 125 19.76 1.75 -7.97
N VAL A 126 19.08 1.08 -8.90
CA VAL A 126 18.14 1.73 -9.85
C VAL A 126 17.03 2.52 -9.16
N VAL A 127 16.67 2.14 -7.92
CA VAL A 127 15.67 2.86 -7.13
C VAL A 127 16.13 4.25 -6.72
N ALA A 128 17.44 4.48 -6.63
CA ALA A 128 18.03 5.77 -6.25
C ALA A 128 18.30 6.69 -7.46
N GLU A 129 18.14 6.20 -8.68
CA GLU A 129 18.43 6.99 -9.88
C GLU A 129 17.56 8.25 -9.94
N GLY A 130 18.19 9.39 -10.21
CA GLY A 130 17.52 10.70 -10.28
C GLY A 130 17.14 11.32 -8.94
N LYS A 131 17.38 10.65 -7.81
CA LYS A 131 17.10 11.17 -6.48
C LYS A 131 18.30 11.92 -5.88
N GLU A 132 18.02 12.93 -5.06
CA GLU A 132 19.05 13.65 -4.31
C GLU A 132 19.78 12.72 -3.34
N VAL A 133 21.12 12.84 -3.28
CA VAL A 133 21.96 12.11 -2.33
C VAL A 133 22.70 13.09 -1.42
N ARG A 134 22.65 12.86 -0.11
CA ARG A 134 23.45 13.57 0.90
C ARG A 134 24.24 12.61 1.77
N TRP A 135 25.38 13.09 2.26
CA TRP A 135 26.24 12.34 3.16
C TRP A 135 26.03 12.78 4.60
N PHE A 136 25.70 11.82 5.46
CA PHE A 136 25.59 12.02 6.89
C PHE A 136 26.53 11.06 7.60
N ASN A 137 27.42 11.58 8.43
CA ASN A 137 28.40 10.78 9.19
C ASN A 137 29.19 9.79 8.31
N GLY A 138 29.64 10.24 7.13
CA GLY A 138 30.41 9.40 6.19
C GLY A 138 29.60 8.34 5.45
N ARG A 139 28.25 8.36 5.53
CA ARG A 139 27.36 7.41 4.87
C ARG A 139 26.40 8.12 3.92
N PRO A 140 26.26 7.64 2.67
CA PRO A 140 25.33 8.23 1.70
C PRO A 140 23.87 7.90 2.06
N HIS A 141 22.99 8.85 1.82
CA HIS A 141 21.56 8.76 2.02
C HIS A 141 20.82 9.32 0.81
N VAL A 142 19.76 8.67 0.42
CA VAL A 142 18.88 9.04 -0.69
C VAL A 142 17.66 9.78 -0.15
N LEU A 143 17.27 10.87 -0.79
CA LEU A 143 16.04 11.59 -0.47
C LEU A 143 14.82 10.80 -0.94
N GLU A 144 13.89 10.54 -0.03
CA GLU A 144 12.60 9.92 -0.33
C GLU A 144 11.45 10.86 0.05
N ASN A 145 10.52 11.05 -0.89
CA ASN A 145 9.32 11.83 -0.65
C ASN A 145 8.29 11.00 0.13
N ALA A 146 7.53 11.66 1.00
CA ALA A 146 6.41 11.04 1.70
C ALA A 146 5.33 10.54 0.74
N LEU A 147 4.52 9.59 1.21
CA LEU A 147 3.33 9.10 0.52
C LEU A 147 2.07 9.53 1.28
N VAL A 148 1.13 10.09 0.54
CA VAL A 148 -0.21 10.44 1.03
C VAL A 148 -1.23 9.74 0.13
N ALA A 149 -2.34 9.32 0.69
CA ALA A 149 -3.44 8.71 -0.05
C ALA A 149 -4.78 9.36 0.33
N ASP A 150 -5.74 9.26 -0.58
CA ASP A 150 -7.10 9.76 -0.37
C ASP A 150 -7.89 8.85 0.59
N PHE A 151 -7.60 7.54 0.54
CA PHE A 151 -8.26 6.51 1.35
C PHE A 151 -7.24 5.51 1.90
N ALA A 152 -7.60 4.87 3.03
CA ALA A 152 -6.85 3.77 3.60
C ALA A 152 -7.79 2.63 4.02
N PHE A 153 -7.48 1.41 3.55
CA PHE A 153 -8.20 0.19 3.92
C PHE A 153 -7.35 -0.61 4.90
N VAL A 154 -7.86 -0.80 6.10
CA VAL A 154 -7.16 -1.51 7.17
C VAL A 154 -8.04 -2.64 7.68
N LYS A 155 -7.53 -3.88 7.67
CA LYS A 155 -8.19 -5.01 8.32
C LYS A 155 -7.85 -5.01 9.80
N ALA A 156 -8.87 -5.07 10.65
CA ALA A 156 -8.73 -5.23 12.08
C ALA A 156 -9.56 -6.44 12.57
N TRP A 157 -9.25 -6.93 13.76
CA TRP A 157 -10.08 -7.96 14.44
C TRP A 157 -11.34 -7.34 15.02
N LYS A 158 -11.19 -6.23 15.71
CA LYS A 158 -12.28 -5.46 16.32
C LYS A 158 -12.02 -3.97 16.14
N ALA A 159 -13.10 -3.21 16.06
CA ALA A 159 -13.07 -1.76 16.10
C ALA A 159 -14.21 -1.25 17.00
N ASP A 160 -14.00 -0.12 17.65
CA ASP A 160 -15.07 0.60 18.34
C ASP A 160 -15.75 1.60 17.39
N THR A 161 -16.76 2.31 17.91
CA THR A 161 -17.53 3.30 17.13
C THR A 161 -16.71 4.53 16.73
N LEU A 162 -15.55 4.75 17.33
CA LEU A 162 -14.63 5.85 17.00
C LEU A 162 -13.60 5.43 15.96
N GLY A 163 -13.48 4.12 15.67
CA GLY A 163 -12.48 3.57 14.77
C GLY A 163 -11.18 3.18 15.45
N THR A 164 -11.14 3.09 16.79
CA THR A 164 -10.01 2.48 17.49
C THR A 164 -10.03 0.98 17.24
N VAL A 165 -8.89 0.40 16.85
CA VAL A 165 -8.82 -0.99 16.40
C VAL A 165 -7.92 -1.85 17.26
N SER A 166 -8.17 -3.16 17.26
CA SER A 166 -7.25 -4.18 17.73
C SER A 166 -7.00 -5.23 16.65
N TYR A 167 -5.80 -5.81 16.67
CA TYR A 167 -5.35 -6.81 15.72
C TYR A 167 -5.10 -8.14 16.42
N THR A 168 -5.33 -9.28 15.73
CA THR A 168 -5.18 -10.61 16.35
C THR A 168 -3.74 -11.04 16.53
N HIS A 169 -2.85 -10.84 15.52
CA HIS A 169 -1.52 -11.45 15.51
C HIS A 169 -0.44 -10.60 14.85
N LEU A 170 -0.69 -9.35 14.48
CA LEU A 170 0.24 -8.53 13.70
C LEU A 170 1.57 -8.23 14.36
N THR A 171 1.65 -8.36 15.68
CA THR A 171 2.87 -8.02 16.44
C THR A 171 3.58 -9.23 17.04
N LEU A 172 2.94 -10.40 17.07
CA LEU A 172 3.50 -11.58 17.75
C LEU A 172 4.78 -12.14 17.12
N PRO A 173 4.91 -12.22 15.79
CA PRO A 173 6.15 -12.69 15.16
C PRO A 173 7.33 -11.77 15.41
N THR A 174 7.13 -10.46 15.40
CA THR A 174 8.19 -9.46 15.55
C THR A 174 8.69 -9.34 17.00
N ASN A 175 7.85 -9.66 17.99
CA ASN A 175 8.23 -9.62 19.39
C ASN A 175 9.05 -10.83 19.86
N ARG A 176 9.24 -11.85 19.01
CA ARG A 176 10.03 -13.05 19.35
C ARG A 176 11.45 -12.99 18.82
N GLU A 177 11.77 -12.02 17.98
CA GLU A 177 13.08 -11.87 17.34
C GLU A 177 13.91 -10.72 17.94
N VAL A 178 13.45 -10.14 19.02
CA VAL A 178 14.16 -9.08 19.76
C VAL A 178 14.73 -9.62 21.06
#